data_f4abca1c73e6d8825b8e6fcfebe6b9a1
#
_entry.id   f4abca1c73e6d8825b8e6fcfebe6b9a1
#
_cell.length_a   1.000
_cell.length_b   1.000
_cell.length_c   1.000
_cell.angle_alpha   90.00
_cell.angle_beta   90.00
_cell.angle_gamma   90.00
#
_symmetry.space_group_name_H-M   'P 1'
#
loop_
_entity.id
_entity.type
_entity.pdbx_description
1 polymer ?
#
loop_
_entity_poly.entity_id
_entity_poly.type
_entity_poly.pdbx_seq_one_letter_code
_entity_poly.pdbx_strand_id
1 'polypeptide(L)'
;LVDRRPGEFEGIRLSLLAGDGLLSGMRVFGNPPHTRAFLLFDGETRAMVALMDYGMLNSLRVGATAGVAAKYLAPAGAKTLGLLGSGWQAPPQVFAMVRAVPTLERIKVYSRTPANREAFAKQMATALEMPVEAVGSAQEAIEGADVVDLCAPGHHDVHEPLFERPWIQPGALVVSMSANQSTADFVRNTRVVAASYENIVSEPDAKPPFDELVAKGEFRPEHVTRIGDVITKGANPRQQDSDTVLYHLEGGTVQDLYVATWGYEWAKARGLGKPFDLSL
;
A
#
# COMPACT_ATOMS: atom_id res chain seq x y z
N LEU A 1 21.56 -19.81 3.72
CA LEU A 1 22.43 -18.79 4.32
C LEU A 1 22.80 -17.82 3.24
N VAL A 2 22.21 -16.62 3.26
CA VAL A 2 22.47 -15.57 2.28
C VAL A 2 23.46 -14.60 2.90
N ASP A 3 24.62 -14.46 2.25
CA ASP A 3 25.64 -13.49 2.63
C ASP A 3 25.11 -12.08 2.31
N ARG A 4 25.00 -11.22 3.32
CA ARG A 4 24.55 -9.83 3.15
C ARG A 4 25.76 -8.94 2.93
N ARG A 5 25.94 -8.44 1.72
CA ARG A 5 26.81 -7.29 1.49
C ARG A 5 26.03 -6.00 1.67
N PRO A 6 26.60 -4.98 2.32
CA PRO A 6 25.94 -3.68 2.43
C PRO A 6 25.76 -3.07 1.02
N GLY A 7 24.51 -2.76 0.64
CA GLY A 7 24.16 -2.03 -0.57
C GLY A 7 23.67 -2.85 -1.77
N GLU A 8 23.83 -4.18 -1.79
CA GLU A 8 23.28 -5.03 -2.85
C GLU A 8 22.41 -6.14 -2.25
N PHE A 9 21.11 -6.10 -2.55
CA PHE A 9 20.20 -7.16 -2.19
C PHE A 9 20.23 -8.25 -3.26
N GLU A 10 21.24 -9.08 -3.24
CA GLU A 10 21.24 -10.35 -3.98
C GLU A 10 20.65 -11.44 -3.07
N GLY A 11 19.39 -11.75 -3.24
CA GLY A 11 18.77 -12.81 -2.47
C GLY A 11 17.31 -13.06 -2.80
N ILE A 12 16.84 -14.22 -2.37
CA ILE A 12 15.44 -14.62 -2.43
C ILE A 12 14.81 -14.28 -1.07
N ARG A 13 13.79 -13.41 -1.03
CA ARG A 13 12.96 -13.23 0.16
C ARG A 13 11.89 -14.32 0.17
N LEU A 14 11.90 -15.11 1.25
CA LEU A 14 10.88 -16.10 1.54
C LEU A 14 10.04 -15.58 2.72
N SER A 15 8.74 -15.49 2.53
CA SER A 15 7.81 -15.22 3.63
C SER A 15 6.80 -16.35 3.67
N LEU A 16 6.84 -17.12 4.76
CA LEU A 16 5.91 -18.22 5.00
C LEU A 16 4.70 -17.69 5.75
N LEU A 17 3.54 -18.13 5.35
CA LEU A 17 2.29 -17.95 6.06
C LEU A 17 1.62 -19.30 6.28
N ALA A 18 1.31 -19.56 7.53
CA ALA A 18 0.31 -20.54 7.89
C ALA A 18 -1.05 -19.83 7.92
N GLY A 19 -1.96 -20.25 7.06
CA GLY A 19 -3.36 -19.84 7.13
C GLY A 19 -4.09 -20.57 8.26
N ASP A 20 -5.39 -20.30 8.37
CA ASP A 20 -6.32 -20.86 9.35
C ASP A 20 -6.73 -22.32 9.10
N GLY A 21 -5.89 -23.12 8.42
CA GLY A 21 -6.08 -24.52 8.13
C GLY A 21 -6.52 -24.83 6.70
N LEU A 22 -7.00 -23.86 5.92
CA LEU A 22 -7.48 -24.12 4.54
C LEU A 22 -6.36 -24.02 3.51
N LEU A 23 -5.59 -22.95 3.52
CA LEU A 23 -4.45 -22.74 2.62
C LEU A 23 -3.27 -22.10 3.34
N SER A 24 -2.09 -22.37 2.87
CA SER A 24 -0.86 -21.68 3.28
C SER A 24 -0.11 -21.19 2.04
N GLY A 25 0.77 -20.20 2.22
CA GLY A 25 1.43 -19.59 1.08
C GLY A 25 2.83 -19.13 1.35
N MET A 26 3.61 -19.04 0.28
CA MET A 26 4.98 -18.55 0.29
C MET A 26 5.19 -17.61 -0.89
N ARG A 27 5.67 -16.40 -0.61
CA ARG A 27 6.15 -15.50 -1.66
C ARG A 27 7.64 -15.63 -1.86
N VAL A 28 8.02 -15.64 -3.13
CA VAL A 28 9.42 -15.67 -3.57
C VAL A 28 9.64 -14.47 -4.48
N PHE A 29 10.55 -13.59 -4.13
CA PHE A 29 10.92 -12.49 -5.01
C PHE A 29 12.38 -12.08 -4.83
N GLY A 30 12.98 -11.66 -5.92
CA GLY A 30 14.32 -11.12 -6.01
C GLY A 30 14.32 -9.80 -6.76
N ASN A 31 15.48 -9.18 -6.91
CA ASN A 31 15.63 -7.96 -7.68
C ASN A 31 15.37 -8.18 -9.19
N PRO A 32 14.83 -7.18 -9.93
CA PRO A 32 14.68 -7.29 -11.38
C PRO A 32 16.00 -7.66 -12.07
N PRO A 33 15.97 -8.49 -13.14
CA PRO A 33 14.79 -8.97 -13.89
C PRO A 33 14.18 -10.28 -13.38
N HIS A 34 14.22 -10.54 -12.09
CA HIS A 34 13.98 -11.85 -11.49
C HIS A 34 12.49 -12.21 -11.36
N THR A 35 12.25 -13.52 -11.29
CA THR A 35 10.94 -14.11 -11.08
C THR A 35 10.36 -13.66 -9.75
N ARG A 36 9.11 -13.23 -9.79
CA ARG A 36 8.28 -12.97 -8.62
C ARG A 36 7.17 -14.01 -8.60
N ALA A 37 7.16 -14.85 -7.58
CA ALA A 37 6.21 -15.96 -7.51
C ALA A 37 5.52 -16.00 -6.14
N PHE A 38 4.28 -16.46 -6.15
CA PHE A 38 3.56 -16.86 -4.96
C PHE A 38 3.17 -18.33 -5.12
N LEU A 39 3.58 -19.14 -4.17
CA LEU A 39 3.24 -20.56 -4.10
C LEU A 39 2.12 -20.71 -3.08
N LEU A 40 1.06 -21.40 -3.48
CA LEU A 40 -0.10 -21.70 -2.64
C LEU A 40 -0.13 -23.20 -2.36
N PHE A 41 -0.35 -23.57 -1.11
CA PHE A 41 -0.38 -24.95 -0.65
C PHE A 41 -1.71 -25.24 0.04
N ASP A 42 -2.21 -26.42 -0.15
CA ASP A 42 -3.32 -26.97 0.63
C ASP A 42 -2.90 -27.14 2.09
N GLY A 43 -3.73 -26.69 3.03
CA GLY A 43 -3.41 -26.66 4.45
C GLY A 43 -3.38 -28.04 5.11
N GLU A 44 -4.13 -29.02 4.58
CA GLU A 44 -4.23 -30.38 5.10
C GLU A 44 -3.18 -31.31 4.47
N THR A 45 -3.21 -31.38 3.13
CA THR A 45 -2.35 -32.32 2.38
C THR A 45 -0.94 -31.81 2.18
N ARG A 46 -0.71 -30.50 2.34
CA ARG A 46 0.57 -29.82 2.06
C ARG A 46 0.96 -29.84 0.57
N ALA A 47 0.08 -30.28 -0.29
CA ALA A 47 0.31 -30.26 -1.73
C ALA A 47 0.35 -28.83 -2.24
N MET A 48 1.25 -28.52 -3.17
CA MET A 48 1.22 -27.25 -3.87
C MET A 48 0.06 -27.24 -4.87
N VAL A 49 -0.87 -26.29 -4.69
CA VAL A 49 -2.09 -26.19 -5.50
C VAL A 49 -2.01 -25.11 -6.57
N ALA A 50 -1.15 -24.10 -6.39
CA ALA A 50 -0.94 -23.08 -7.40
C ALA A 50 0.44 -22.42 -7.33
N LEU A 51 0.92 -22.02 -8.51
CA LEU A 51 2.03 -21.09 -8.71
C LEU A 51 1.49 -19.86 -9.44
N MET A 52 1.66 -18.67 -8.84
CA MET A 52 1.08 -17.41 -9.32
C MET A 52 2.14 -16.35 -9.56
N ASP A 53 1.89 -15.42 -10.48
CA ASP A 53 2.69 -14.20 -10.61
C ASP A 53 2.48 -13.31 -9.38
N TYR A 54 3.53 -13.14 -8.59
CA TYR A 54 3.50 -12.30 -7.40
C TYR A 54 3.51 -10.79 -7.73
N GLY A 55 4.01 -10.39 -8.88
CA GLY A 55 4.01 -8.99 -9.28
C GLY A 55 2.58 -8.43 -9.36
N MET A 56 1.71 -9.09 -10.11
CA MET A 56 0.30 -8.71 -10.21
C MET A 56 -0.43 -8.86 -8.87
N LEU A 57 -0.23 -9.99 -8.19
CA LEU A 57 -0.84 -10.27 -6.90
C LEU A 57 -0.47 -9.20 -5.85
N ASN A 58 0.81 -8.82 -5.78
CA ASN A 58 1.28 -7.75 -4.90
C ASN A 58 0.57 -6.42 -5.19
N SER A 59 0.50 -6.04 -6.44
CA SER A 59 -0.12 -4.79 -6.86
C SER A 59 -1.61 -4.76 -6.47
N LEU A 60 -2.34 -5.85 -6.70
CA LEU A 60 -3.76 -5.97 -6.35
C LEU A 60 -3.99 -5.91 -4.83
N ARG A 61 -3.18 -6.62 -4.01
CA ARG A 61 -3.38 -6.60 -2.56
C ARG A 61 -3.04 -5.25 -1.95
N VAL A 62 -2.01 -4.55 -2.46
CA VAL A 62 -1.68 -3.18 -2.02
C VAL A 62 -2.83 -2.24 -2.33
N GLY A 63 -3.35 -2.29 -3.57
CA GLY A 63 -4.51 -1.51 -3.96
C GLY A 63 -5.75 -1.78 -3.08
N ALA A 64 -6.06 -3.07 -2.84
CA ALA A 64 -7.16 -3.44 -1.97
C ALA A 64 -7.00 -2.89 -0.54
N THR A 65 -5.79 -2.95 0.01
CA THR A 65 -5.51 -2.41 1.35
C THR A 65 -5.67 -0.89 1.39
N ALA A 66 -5.20 -0.17 0.37
CA ALA A 66 -5.39 1.27 0.24
C ALA A 66 -6.89 1.64 0.12
N GLY A 67 -7.65 0.87 -0.66
CA GLY A 67 -9.11 1.03 -0.76
C GLY A 67 -9.83 0.80 0.56
N VAL A 68 -9.43 -0.22 1.33
CA VAL A 68 -9.99 -0.45 2.68
C VAL A 68 -9.69 0.73 3.59
N ALA A 69 -8.45 1.24 3.58
CA ALA A 69 -8.11 2.42 4.36
C ALA A 69 -8.97 3.63 3.95
N ALA A 70 -9.11 3.89 2.66
CA ALA A 70 -9.94 4.99 2.16
C ALA A 70 -11.41 4.84 2.58
N LYS A 71 -11.96 3.62 2.54
CA LYS A 71 -13.36 3.35 2.95
C LYS A 71 -13.65 3.77 4.40
N TYR A 72 -12.71 3.53 5.30
CA TYR A 72 -12.93 3.73 6.73
C TYR A 72 -12.34 5.04 7.27
N LEU A 73 -11.39 5.64 6.56
CA LEU A 73 -10.59 6.76 7.07
C LEU A 73 -10.73 8.05 6.24
N ALA A 74 -11.27 7.99 5.01
CA ALA A 74 -11.51 9.20 4.24
C ALA A 74 -12.52 10.11 4.96
N PRO A 75 -12.36 11.44 4.87
CA PRO A 75 -13.36 12.35 5.40
C PRO A 75 -14.70 12.19 4.70
N ALA A 76 -15.78 12.43 5.41
CA ALA A 76 -17.13 12.36 4.85
C ALA A 76 -17.25 13.33 3.67
N GLY A 77 -17.78 12.84 2.54
CA GLY A 77 -17.97 13.65 1.34
C GLY A 77 -16.68 14.01 0.60
N ALA A 78 -15.59 13.25 0.81
CA ALA A 78 -14.34 13.41 0.08
C ALA A 78 -14.56 13.43 -1.45
N LYS A 79 -14.02 14.43 -2.15
CA LYS A 79 -14.24 14.68 -3.58
C LYS A 79 -12.99 14.58 -4.43
N THR A 80 -11.82 14.86 -3.86
CA THR A 80 -10.57 14.96 -4.59
C THR A 80 -9.54 13.96 -4.07
N LEU A 81 -9.00 13.15 -4.98
CA LEU A 81 -7.83 12.30 -4.74
C LEU A 81 -6.59 12.97 -5.33
N GLY A 82 -5.60 13.22 -4.50
CA GLY A 82 -4.25 13.64 -4.91
C GLY A 82 -3.33 12.43 -4.95
N LEU A 83 -2.69 12.18 -6.10
CA LEU A 83 -1.85 11.01 -6.32
C LEU A 83 -0.41 11.43 -6.62
N LEU A 84 0.54 10.96 -5.84
CA LEU A 84 1.96 11.08 -6.12
C LEU A 84 2.53 9.75 -6.60
N GLY A 85 2.84 9.70 -7.90
CA GLY A 85 3.33 8.51 -8.59
C GLY A 85 2.35 7.96 -9.60
N SER A 86 2.86 7.51 -10.75
CA SER A 86 2.09 6.92 -11.85
C SER A 86 2.66 5.55 -12.27
N GLY A 87 3.31 4.87 -11.33
CA GLY A 87 3.92 3.58 -11.55
C GLY A 87 2.92 2.41 -11.50
N TRP A 88 3.44 1.19 -11.59
CA TRP A 88 2.65 -0.05 -11.65
C TRP A 88 1.75 -0.30 -10.41
N GLN A 89 2.05 0.32 -9.27
CA GLN A 89 1.23 0.25 -8.06
C GLN A 89 0.04 1.22 -8.08
N ALA A 90 0.12 2.30 -8.84
CA ALA A 90 -0.89 3.36 -8.81
C ALA A 90 -2.27 2.94 -9.36
N PRO A 91 -2.40 2.24 -10.51
CA PRO A 91 -3.70 1.87 -11.04
C PRO A 91 -4.58 1.10 -10.04
N PRO A 92 -4.14 -0.02 -9.42
CA PRO A 92 -4.99 -0.77 -8.51
C PRO A 92 -5.35 0.00 -7.24
N GLN A 93 -4.50 0.91 -6.75
CA GLN A 93 -4.84 1.77 -5.61
C GLN A 93 -5.93 2.76 -5.98
N VAL A 94 -5.78 3.45 -7.11
CA VAL A 94 -6.78 4.39 -7.62
C VAL A 94 -8.14 3.71 -7.83
N PHE A 95 -8.17 2.55 -8.50
CA PHE A 95 -9.41 1.78 -8.68
C PHE A 95 -10.07 1.42 -7.34
N ALA A 96 -9.28 0.95 -6.39
CA ALA A 96 -9.79 0.55 -5.08
C ALA A 96 -10.32 1.75 -4.27
N MET A 97 -9.60 2.89 -4.29
CA MET A 97 -10.02 4.11 -3.59
C MET A 97 -11.30 4.72 -4.20
N VAL A 98 -11.37 4.82 -5.51
CA VAL A 98 -12.58 5.33 -6.19
C VAL A 98 -13.78 4.44 -5.90
N ARG A 99 -13.58 3.12 -5.89
CA ARG A 99 -14.65 2.17 -5.52
C ARG A 99 -15.06 2.27 -4.06
N ALA A 100 -14.12 2.54 -3.17
CA ALA A 100 -14.32 2.61 -1.73
C ALA A 100 -14.95 3.94 -1.27
N VAL A 101 -14.67 5.04 -2.00
CA VAL A 101 -15.13 6.40 -1.72
C VAL A 101 -15.92 6.93 -2.93
N PRO A 102 -17.20 6.55 -3.06
CA PRO A 102 -18.01 6.89 -4.24
C PRO A 102 -18.28 8.39 -4.44
N THR A 103 -17.93 9.20 -3.45
CA THR A 103 -18.03 10.66 -3.52
C THR A 103 -16.88 11.34 -4.23
N LEU A 104 -15.80 10.59 -4.57
CA LEU A 104 -14.69 11.13 -5.35
C LEU A 104 -15.16 11.55 -6.75
N GLU A 105 -14.88 12.79 -7.10
CA GLU A 105 -15.31 13.43 -8.36
C GLU A 105 -14.13 13.66 -9.31
N ARG A 106 -12.89 13.71 -8.79
CA ARG A 106 -11.69 13.99 -9.58
C ARG A 106 -10.42 13.45 -8.96
N ILE A 107 -9.42 13.26 -9.80
CA ILE A 107 -8.07 12.84 -9.41
C ILE A 107 -7.06 13.83 -9.99
N LYS A 108 -6.11 14.28 -9.18
CA LYS A 108 -4.92 15.00 -9.62
C LYS A 108 -3.72 14.09 -9.49
N VAL A 109 -2.91 13.94 -10.53
CA VAL A 109 -1.74 13.07 -10.50
C VAL A 109 -0.46 13.81 -10.86
N TYR A 110 0.56 13.59 -10.03
CA TYR A 110 1.91 14.03 -10.31
C TYR A 110 2.89 12.87 -10.28
N SER A 111 3.80 12.84 -11.24
CA SER A 111 5.04 12.06 -11.22
C SER A 111 6.13 12.82 -11.96
N ARG A 112 7.38 12.50 -11.66
CA ARG A 112 8.56 13.24 -12.16
C ARG A 112 8.63 13.32 -13.69
N THR A 113 8.21 12.26 -14.39
CA THR A 113 8.25 12.18 -15.84
C THR A 113 6.92 12.66 -16.43
N PRO A 114 6.87 13.81 -17.13
CA PRO A 114 5.62 14.35 -17.72
C PRO A 114 4.86 13.34 -18.56
N ALA A 115 5.55 12.69 -19.51
CA ALA A 115 4.93 11.72 -20.41
C ALA A 115 4.24 10.55 -19.66
N ASN A 116 4.83 10.10 -18.53
CA ASN A 116 4.24 9.01 -17.74
C ASN A 116 2.97 9.46 -17.02
N ARG A 117 2.97 10.66 -16.40
CA ARG A 117 1.78 11.15 -15.69
C ARG A 117 0.64 11.51 -16.64
N GLU A 118 0.95 12.03 -17.83
CA GLU A 118 -0.03 12.34 -18.86
C GLU A 118 -0.67 11.06 -19.43
N ALA A 119 0.16 10.05 -19.75
CA ALA A 119 -0.33 8.76 -20.21
C ALA A 119 -1.20 8.08 -19.15
N PHE A 120 -0.77 8.11 -17.88
CA PHE A 120 -1.52 7.58 -16.76
C PHE A 120 -2.87 8.30 -16.58
N ALA A 121 -2.87 9.63 -16.58
CA ALA A 121 -4.09 10.42 -16.45
C ALA A 121 -5.11 10.09 -17.55
N LYS A 122 -4.66 10.02 -18.79
CA LYS A 122 -5.50 9.63 -19.93
C LYS A 122 -6.07 8.23 -19.78
N GLN A 123 -5.23 7.26 -19.37
CA GLN A 123 -5.66 5.87 -19.17
C GLN A 123 -6.70 5.77 -18.06
N MET A 124 -6.45 6.40 -16.92
CA MET A 124 -7.34 6.34 -15.76
C MET A 124 -8.64 7.10 -16.00
N ALA A 125 -8.60 8.26 -16.67
CA ALA A 125 -9.81 9.00 -17.02
C ALA A 125 -10.76 8.17 -17.89
N THR A 126 -10.21 7.43 -18.85
CA THR A 126 -11.00 6.50 -19.69
C THR A 126 -11.55 5.33 -18.89
N ALA A 127 -10.71 4.71 -18.04
CA ALA A 127 -11.09 3.49 -17.33
C ALA A 127 -12.07 3.73 -16.17
N LEU A 128 -12.04 4.93 -15.58
CA LEU A 128 -12.89 5.31 -14.43
C LEU A 128 -14.10 6.17 -14.85
N GLU A 129 -14.12 6.65 -16.09
CA GLU A 129 -15.13 7.58 -16.59
C GLU A 129 -15.25 8.85 -15.72
N MET A 130 -14.10 9.33 -15.21
CA MET A 130 -14.04 10.51 -14.34
C MET A 130 -12.82 11.40 -14.69
N PRO A 131 -12.84 12.70 -14.31
CA PRO A 131 -11.71 13.60 -14.52
C PRO A 131 -10.44 13.12 -13.78
N VAL A 132 -9.36 12.91 -14.54
CA VAL A 132 -8.02 12.67 -14.02
C VAL A 132 -7.06 13.66 -14.69
N GLU A 133 -6.46 14.53 -13.90
CA GLU A 133 -5.63 15.63 -14.34
C GLU A 133 -4.16 15.37 -14.03
N ALA A 134 -3.30 15.43 -15.04
CA ALA A 134 -1.86 15.44 -14.88
C ALA A 134 -1.40 16.87 -14.54
N VAL A 135 -0.87 17.07 -13.31
CA VAL A 135 -0.47 18.38 -12.82
C VAL A 135 1.05 18.61 -12.87
N GLY A 136 1.48 19.85 -12.73
CA GLY A 136 2.87 20.28 -12.90
C GLY A 136 3.79 19.97 -11.71
N SER A 137 3.24 19.87 -10.49
CA SER A 137 4.01 19.69 -9.27
C SER A 137 3.33 18.75 -8.27
N ALA A 138 4.11 18.26 -7.30
CA ALA A 138 3.58 17.48 -6.17
C ALA A 138 2.61 18.30 -5.33
N GLN A 139 2.92 19.58 -5.13
CA GLN A 139 2.06 20.51 -4.41
C GLN A 139 0.69 20.66 -5.08
N GLU A 140 0.63 20.90 -6.38
CA GLU A 140 -0.63 20.98 -7.13
C GLU A 140 -1.47 19.70 -7.02
N ALA A 141 -0.83 18.54 -6.96
CA ALA A 141 -1.55 17.27 -6.81
C ALA A 141 -2.21 17.15 -5.43
N ILE A 142 -1.57 17.65 -4.38
CA ILE A 142 -1.96 17.47 -2.98
C ILE A 142 -2.87 18.58 -2.47
N GLU A 143 -2.60 19.84 -2.83
CA GLU A 143 -3.37 20.98 -2.32
C GLU A 143 -4.86 20.85 -2.62
N GLY A 144 -5.66 20.90 -1.54
CA GLY A 144 -7.11 20.72 -1.61
C GLY A 144 -7.57 19.29 -1.90
N ALA A 145 -6.70 18.29 -1.74
CA ALA A 145 -7.07 16.89 -1.83
C ALA A 145 -7.61 16.37 -0.49
N ASP A 146 -8.75 15.70 -0.51
CA ASP A 146 -9.36 15.06 0.66
C ASP A 146 -8.68 13.74 1.00
N VAL A 147 -8.20 13.04 -0.02
CA VAL A 147 -7.41 11.82 0.08
C VAL A 147 -6.13 12.02 -0.71
N VAL A 148 -4.99 11.72 -0.10
CA VAL A 148 -3.67 11.76 -0.72
C VAL A 148 -3.09 10.36 -0.74
N ASP A 149 -2.68 9.89 -1.91
CA ASP A 149 -2.05 8.58 -2.09
C ASP A 149 -0.60 8.72 -2.54
N LEU A 150 0.32 8.27 -1.71
CA LEU A 150 1.75 8.35 -1.93
C LEU A 150 2.26 7.06 -2.58
N CYS A 151 2.04 6.94 -3.89
CA CYS A 151 2.47 5.80 -4.72
C CYS A 151 3.88 5.95 -5.33
N ALA A 152 4.58 7.04 -5.07
CA ALA A 152 5.94 7.22 -5.55
C ALA A 152 6.90 6.36 -4.73
N PRO A 153 7.95 5.76 -5.33
CA PRO A 153 8.97 5.08 -4.56
C PRO A 153 9.68 6.08 -3.65
N GLY A 154 9.74 5.78 -2.35
CA GLY A 154 10.70 6.44 -1.48
C GLY A 154 12.10 5.99 -1.87
N HIS A 155 13.07 6.89 -1.88
CA HIS A 155 14.47 6.50 -2.06
C HIS A 155 14.92 5.74 -0.82
N HIS A 156 15.32 4.49 -1.00
CA HIS A 156 15.75 3.63 0.11
C HIS A 156 16.96 4.17 0.88
N ASP A 157 17.77 4.98 0.21
CA ASP A 157 19.04 5.47 0.77
C ASP A 157 19.00 6.96 1.16
N VAL A 158 17.93 7.69 0.84
CA VAL A 158 17.79 9.11 1.13
C VAL A 158 16.40 9.39 1.66
N HIS A 159 16.34 10.03 2.82
CA HIS A 159 15.07 10.52 3.36
C HIS A 159 14.69 11.83 2.65
N GLU A 160 13.94 11.71 1.57
CA GLU A 160 13.32 12.85 0.89
C GLU A 160 11.80 12.73 1.03
N PRO A 161 11.18 13.52 1.91
CA PRO A 161 9.73 13.60 2.00
C PRO A 161 9.12 13.99 0.65
N LEU A 162 8.01 13.35 0.29
CA LEU A 162 7.34 13.62 -0.99
C LEU A 162 6.49 14.89 -0.96
N PHE A 163 6.24 15.43 0.24
CA PHE A 163 5.38 16.58 0.45
C PHE A 163 5.78 17.35 1.71
N GLU A 164 5.32 18.57 1.80
CA GLU A 164 5.38 19.39 2.99
C GLU A 164 4.03 19.42 3.71
N ARG A 165 4.04 19.43 5.04
CA ARG A 165 2.83 19.42 5.84
C ARG A 165 1.82 20.53 5.46
N PRO A 166 2.22 21.79 5.16
CA PRO A 166 1.28 22.84 4.78
C PRO A 166 0.47 22.56 3.51
N TRP A 167 0.89 21.63 2.66
CA TRP A 167 0.14 21.24 1.45
C TRP A 167 -1.06 20.36 1.76
N ILE A 168 -1.06 19.70 2.92
CA ILE A 168 -2.13 18.81 3.36
C ILE A 168 -3.23 19.62 4.05
N GLN A 169 -4.43 19.56 3.52
CA GLN A 169 -5.57 20.23 4.16
C GLN A 169 -5.98 19.53 5.46
N PRO A 170 -6.51 20.29 6.45
CA PRO A 170 -7.08 19.70 7.66
C PRO A 170 -8.15 18.66 7.33
N GLY A 171 -8.14 17.57 8.07
CA GLY A 171 -9.11 16.49 7.90
C GLY A 171 -8.76 15.49 6.79
N ALA A 172 -7.73 15.71 5.97
CA ALA A 172 -7.36 14.80 4.90
C ALA A 172 -6.93 13.40 5.41
N LEU A 173 -7.10 12.40 4.55
CA LEU A 173 -6.46 11.10 4.68
C LEU A 173 -5.20 11.08 3.81
N VAL A 174 -4.07 10.72 4.39
CA VAL A 174 -2.83 10.45 3.65
C VAL A 174 -2.53 8.96 3.74
N VAL A 175 -2.43 8.29 2.60
CA VAL A 175 -2.04 6.87 2.50
C VAL A 175 -0.58 6.81 2.05
N SER A 176 0.28 6.23 2.87
CA SER A 176 1.71 6.12 2.60
C SER A 176 2.13 4.66 2.49
N MET A 177 2.79 4.30 1.39
CA MET A 177 3.31 2.95 1.16
C MET A 177 4.71 2.72 1.75
N SER A 178 5.37 3.76 2.24
CA SER A 178 6.72 3.68 2.80
C SER A 178 6.94 4.72 3.88
N ALA A 179 7.64 4.35 4.94
CA ALA A 179 7.93 5.22 6.07
C ALA A 179 8.61 6.54 5.65
N ASN A 180 9.58 6.48 4.75
CA ASN A 180 10.39 7.62 4.32
C ASN A 180 9.69 8.65 3.40
N GLN A 181 8.39 8.55 3.22
CA GLN A 181 7.60 9.48 2.38
C GLN A 181 7.12 10.72 3.13
N SER A 182 7.14 10.71 4.46
CA SER A 182 6.66 11.80 5.32
C SER A 182 7.74 12.39 6.22
N THR A 183 7.50 13.58 6.76
CA THR A 183 8.38 14.24 7.73
C THR A 183 8.04 13.86 9.16
N ALA A 184 9.01 13.99 10.09
CA ALA A 184 8.75 13.82 11.52
C ALA A 184 7.71 14.83 12.05
N ASP A 185 7.73 16.07 11.56
CA ASP A 185 6.72 17.06 11.91
C ASP A 185 5.31 16.65 11.48
N PHE A 186 5.18 16.08 10.29
CA PHE A 186 3.88 15.57 9.83
C PHE A 186 3.38 14.42 10.72
N VAL A 187 4.25 13.43 11.03
CA VAL A 187 3.87 12.29 11.89
C VAL A 187 3.45 12.75 13.29
N ARG A 188 4.17 13.69 13.91
CA ARG A 188 3.80 14.23 15.24
C ARG A 188 2.43 14.90 15.29
N ASN A 189 2.00 15.45 14.16
CA ASN A 189 0.79 16.29 14.07
C ASN A 189 -0.37 15.57 13.36
N THR A 190 -0.29 14.25 13.19
CA THR A 190 -1.33 13.46 12.55
C THR A 190 -1.77 12.29 13.42
N ARG A 191 -2.93 11.71 13.12
CA ARG A 191 -3.41 10.46 13.69
C ARG A 191 -2.87 9.30 12.86
N VAL A 192 -1.96 8.53 13.42
CA VAL A 192 -1.34 7.40 12.71
C VAL A 192 -2.23 6.17 12.82
N VAL A 193 -2.53 5.57 11.69
CA VAL A 193 -3.26 4.29 11.58
C VAL A 193 -2.38 3.30 10.82
N ALA A 194 -2.27 2.08 11.31
CA ALA A 194 -1.51 1.01 10.67
C ALA A 194 -2.07 -0.37 11.05
N ALA A 195 -1.50 -1.43 10.51
CA ALA A 195 -1.81 -2.79 10.94
C ALA A 195 -1.41 -3.01 12.41
N SER A 196 -0.22 -2.58 12.80
CA SER A 196 0.25 -2.52 14.19
C SER A 196 1.41 -1.53 14.33
N TYR A 197 1.78 -1.20 15.56
CA TYR A 197 2.97 -0.41 15.86
C TYR A 197 4.25 -1.14 15.41
N GLU A 198 4.33 -2.43 15.70
CA GLU A 198 5.49 -3.26 15.38
C GLU A 198 5.77 -3.28 13.87
N ASN A 199 4.73 -3.25 13.03
CA ASN A 199 4.91 -3.19 11.58
C ASN A 199 5.61 -1.92 11.11
N ILE A 200 5.47 -0.81 11.85
CA ILE A 200 6.12 0.46 11.51
C ILE A 200 7.57 0.49 11.97
N VAL A 201 7.86 -0.10 13.14
CA VAL A 201 9.12 0.10 13.87
C VAL A 201 10.01 -1.14 13.94
N SER A 202 9.58 -2.27 13.33
CA SER A 202 10.38 -3.51 13.43
C SER A 202 11.71 -3.40 12.69
N GLU A 203 12.76 -3.74 13.39
CA GLU A 203 14.09 -3.95 12.83
C GLU A 203 14.09 -5.14 11.84
N PRO A 204 14.80 -5.08 10.70
CA PRO A 204 15.72 -4.00 10.26
C PRO A 204 15.05 -2.92 9.40
N ASP A 205 13.73 -2.88 9.34
CA ASP A 205 12.99 -2.10 8.35
C ASP A 205 12.46 -0.75 8.89
N ALA A 206 12.68 -0.45 10.17
CA ALA A 206 12.37 0.86 10.72
C ALA A 206 13.15 1.95 9.97
N LYS A 207 12.43 2.93 9.44
CA LYS A 207 12.99 3.97 8.56
C LYS A 207 12.59 5.36 9.03
N PRO A 208 13.36 6.40 8.64
CA PRO A 208 12.94 7.77 8.88
C PRO A 208 11.52 8.03 8.35
N PRO A 209 10.71 8.82 9.07
CA PRO A 209 11.03 9.48 10.33
C PRO A 209 10.72 8.64 11.58
N PHE A 210 10.19 7.44 11.45
CA PHE A 210 9.69 6.66 12.58
C PHE A 210 10.82 6.16 13.49
N ASP A 211 11.94 5.70 12.93
CA ASP A 211 13.13 5.28 13.69
C ASP A 211 13.66 6.43 14.59
N GLU A 212 13.76 7.65 14.03
CA GLU A 212 14.17 8.82 14.79
C GLU A 212 13.19 9.19 15.89
N LEU A 213 11.89 9.13 15.61
CA LEU A 213 10.83 9.44 16.56
C LEU A 213 10.77 8.44 17.70
N VAL A 214 10.99 7.16 17.41
CA VAL A 214 11.10 6.10 18.43
C VAL A 214 12.33 6.30 19.30
N ALA A 215 13.49 6.58 18.70
CA ALA A 215 14.73 6.82 19.44
C ALA A 215 14.63 8.01 20.39
N LYS A 216 13.84 9.03 20.04
CA LYS A 216 13.54 10.21 20.88
C LYS A 216 12.42 9.98 21.89
N GLY A 217 11.75 8.81 21.88
CA GLY A 217 10.58 8.52 22.70
C GLY A 217 9.31 9.32 22.31
N GLU A 218 9.28 9.86 21.09
CA GLU A 218 8.18 10.68 20.56
C GLU A 218 7.14 9.87 19.79
N PHE A 219 7.44 8.61 19.45
CA PHE A 219 6.51 7.70 18.82
C PHE A 219 6.47 6.38 19.59
N ARG A 220 5.28 5.97 20.02
CA ARG A 220 5.04 4.83 20.92
C ARG A 220 3.78 4.07 20.47
N PRO A 221 3.53 2.85 21.00
CA PRO A 221 2.36 2.03 20.63
C PRO A 221 1.02 2.76 20.75
N GLU A 222 0.85 3.61 21.78
CA GLU A 222 -0.38 4.37 22.01
C GLU A 222 -0.67 5.45 20.95
N HIS A 223 0.31 5.80 20.13
CA HIS A 223 0.15 6.74 19.01
C HIS A 223 -0.42 6.08 17.75
N VAL A 224 -0.55 4.74 17.75
CA VAL A 224 -1.04 3.99 16.59
C VAL A 224 -2.42 3.43 16.86
N THR A 225 -3.40 3.87 16.06
CA THR A 225 -4.69 3.19 15.98
C THR A 225 -4.57 2.01 15.02
N ARG A 226 -4.94 0.82 15.47
CA ARG A 226 -4.90 -0.36 14.58
C ARG A 226 -6.06 -0.32 13.61
N ILE A 227 -5.79 -0.49 12.32
CA ILE A 227 -6.84 -0.53 11.28
C ILE A 227 -7.86 -1.65 11.56
N GLY A 228 -7.43 -2.76 12.14
CA GLY A 228 -8.32 -3.84 12.57
C GLY A 228 -9.34 -3.38 13.59
N ASP A 229 -8.95 -2.53 14.54
CA ASP A 229 -9.88 -1.99 15.54
C ASP A 229 -10.85 -0.96 14.94
N VAL A 230 -10.41 -0.18 13.95
CA VAL A 230 -11.31 0.69 13.18
C VAL A 230 -12.40 -0.13 12.50
N ILE A 231 -12.02 -1.23 11.84
CA ILE A 231 -12.94 -2.07 11.06
C ILE A 231 -13.88 -2.88 11.96
N THR A 232 -13.37 -3.49 13.03
CA THR A 232 -14.12 -4.48 13.81
C THR A 232 -14.80 -3.91 15.06
N LYS A 233 -14.24 -2.81 15.62
CA LYS A 233 -14.73 -2.20 16.87
C LYS A 233 -15.30 -0.79 16.67
N GLY A 234 -15.20 -0.23 15.45
CA GLY A 234 -15.62 1.15 15.18
C GLY A 234 -14.70 2.20 15.83
N ALA A 235 -13.43 1.86 16.12
CA ALA A 235 -12.51 2.84 16.68
C ALA A 235 -12.32 4.00 15.70
N ASN A 236 -12.47 5.23 16.20
CA ASN A 236 -12.27 6.44 15.41
C ASN A 236 -10.90 7.03 15.75
N PRO A 237 -9.94 7.09 14.81
CA PRO A 237 -8.65 7.73 15.07
C PRO A 237 -8.76 9.26 15.24
N ARG A 238 -9.80 9.89 14.65
CA ARG A 238 -10.01 11.33 14.72
C ARG A 238 -10.67 11.72 16.05
N GLN A 239 -10.13 12.75 16.70
CA GLN A 239 -10.77 13.39 17.86
C GLN A 239 -11.65 14.56 17.41
N GLN A 240 -11.35 15.14 16.26
CA GLN A 240 -12.10 16.22 15.60
C GLN A 240 -12.01 16.07 14.08
N ASP A 241 -12.94 16.63 13.34
CA ASP A 241 -13.01 16.50 11.88
C ASP A 241 -11.77 17.05 11.15
N SER A 242 -11.08 18.04 11.76
CA SER A 242 -9.86 18.60 11.21
C SER A 242 -8.62 17.75 11.44
N ASP A 243 -8.69 16.66 12.22
CA ASP A 243 -7.55 15.78 12.42
C ASP A 243 -7.19 15.08 11.10
N THR A 244 -5.98 15.31 10.61
CA THR A 244 -5.40 14.58 9.49
C THR A 244 -5.06 13.15 9.93
N VAL A 245 -5.34 12.18 9.09
CA VAL A 245 -5.00 10.77 9.33
C VAL A 245 -3.90 10.34 8.38
N LEU A 246 -2.83 9.77 8.91
CA LEU A 246 -1.80 9.05 8.14
C LEU A 246 -2.07 7.56 8.26
N TYR A 247 -2.45 6.93 7.16
CA TYR A 247 -2.47 5.48 7.07
C TYR A 247 -1.14 4.97 6.54
N HIS A 248 -0.38 4.32 7.41
CA HIS A 248 0.87 3.66 7.02
C HIS A 248 0.55 2.26 6.49
N LEU A 249 0.62 2.13 5.16
CA LEU A 249 0.30 0.92 4.45
C LEU A 249 1.53 0.02 4.40
N GLU A 250 1.66 -0.89 5.34
CA GLU A 250 2.62 -1.97 5.25
C GLU A 250 1.98 -3.27 4.78
N GLY A 251 2.66 -3.91 3.84
CA GLY A 251 2.19 -5.15 3.27
C GLY A 251 2.54 -6.35 4.14
N GLY A 252 1.52 -6.98 4.70
CA GLY A 252 1.66 -8.29 5.37
C GLY A 252 1.44 -9.46 4.43
N THR A 253 2.15 -10.56 4.65
CA THR A 253 1.96 -11.84 3.94
C THR A 253 0.55 -12.40 4.10
N VAL A 254 -0.18 -12.02 5.17
CA VAL A 254 -1.60 -12.38 5.37
C VAL A 254 -2.47 -11.85 4.21
N GLN A 255 -2.26 -10.60 3.81
CA GLN A 255 -2.99 -9.99 2.69
C GLN A 255 -2.65 -10.67 1.37
N ASP A 256 -1.38 -11.05 1.17
CA ASP A 256 -0.96 -11.81 0.00
C ASP A 256 -1.70 -13.15 -0.08
N LEU A 257 -1.78 -13.88 1.05
CA LEU A 257 -2.48 -15.17 1.11
C LEU A 257 -3.96 -15.04 0.77
N TYR A 258 -4.66 -14.04 1.35
CA TYR A 258 -6.07 -13.82 1.05
C TYR A 258 -6.34 -13.53 -0.42
N VAL A 259 -5.55 -12.64 -1.03
CA VAL A 259 -5.70 -12.30 -2.45
C VAL A 259 -5.30 -13.48 -3.35
N ALA A 260 -4.26 -14.22 -2.99
CA ALA A 260 -3.85 -15.43 -3.72
C ALA A 260 -4.92 -16.51 -3.66
N THR A 261 -5.49 -16.78 -2.48
CA THR A 261 -6.58 -17.73 -2.29
C THR A 261 -7.80 -17.35 -3.11
N TRP A 262 -8.23 -16.09 -3.02
CA TRP A 262 -9.34 -15.60 -3.82
C TRP A 262 -9.07 -15.73 -5.32
N GLY A 263 -7.87 -15.34 -5.78
CA GLY A 263 -7.48 -15.44 -7.18
C GLY A 263 -7.42 -16.89 -7.67
N TYR A 264 -6.94 -17.81 -6.86
CA TYR A 264 -6.93 -19.24 -7.15
C TYR A 264 -8.35 -19.81 -7.32
N GLU A 265 -9.23 -19.57 -6.36
CA GLU A 265 -10.62 -20.05 -6.43
C GLU A 265 -11.37 -19.43 -7.62
N TRP A 266 -11.15 -18.13 -7.87
CA TRP A 266 -11.73 -17.43 -9.02
C TRP A 266 -11.28 -18.02 -10.36
N ALA A 267 -9.99 -18.32 -10.50
CA ALA A 267 -9.42 -18.92 -11.70
C ALA A 267 -9.88 -20.37 -11.90
N LYS A 268 -9.87 -21.16 -10.82
CA LYS A 268 -10.33 -22.55 -10.80
C LYS A 268 -11.79 -22.68 -11.25
N ALA A 269 -12.67 -21.83 -10.71
CA ALA A 269 -14.09 -21.83 -11.08
C ALA A 269 -14.36 -21.48 -12.56
N ARG A 270 -13.36 -20.88 -13.25
CA ARG A 270 -13.44 -20.50 -14.68
C ARG A 270 -12.57 -21.34 -15.59
N GLY A 271 -11.94 -22.40 -15.07
CA GLY A 271 -11.03 -23.24 -15.84
C GLY A 271 -9.81 -22.50 -16.38
N LEU A 272 -9.37 -21.43 -15.69
CA LEU A 272 -8.21 -20.63 -16.06
C LEU A 272 -6.93 -21.18 -15.43
N GLY A 273 -5.81 -20.95 -16.11
CA GLY A 273 -4.50 -21.43 -15.69
C GLY A 273 -4.03 -22.60 -16.57
N LYS A 274 -2.82 -23.05 -16.29
CA LYS A 274 -2.21 -24.23 -16.93
C LYS A 274 -1.93 -25.28 -15.87
N PRO A 275 -2.40 -26.52 -16.02
CA PRO A 275 -2.01 -27.59 -15.11
C PRO A 275 -0.51 -27.84 -15.22
N PHE A 276 0.12 -28.15 -14.10
CA PHE A 276 1.49 -28.63 -14.06
C PHE A 276 1.56 -29.80 -13.06
N ASP A 277 2.47 -30.70 -13.31
CA ASP A 277 2.73 -31.85 -12.47
C ASP A 277 4.15 -31.76 -11.91
N LEU A 278 4.27 -31.86 -10.60
CA LEU A 278 5.54 -31.91 -9.89
C LEU A 278 5.88 -33.30 -9.37
N SER A 279 5.08 -34.33 -9.71
CA SER A 279 5.43 -35.70 -9.41
C SER A 279 6.68 -36.09 -10.17
N LEU A 280 7.74 -36.38 -9.45
CA LEU A 280 9.01 -36.94 -9.98
C LEU A 280 8.88 -38.45 -10.08
#